data_660d953d52d6c35b9164751518a1a431
#
_entry.id   660d953d52d6c35b9164751518a1a431
#
_cell.length_a   1.000
_cell.length_b   1.000
_cell.length_c   1.000
_cell.angle_alpha   90.00
_cell.angle_beta   90.00
_cell.angle_gamma   90.00
#
_symmetry.space_group_name_H-M   'P 1'
#
loop_
_entity.id
_entity.type
_entity.pdbx_description
1 polymer ?
#
loop_
_entity_poly.entity_id
_entity_poly.type
_entity_poly.pdbx_seq_one_letter_code
_entity_poly.pdbx_strand_id
1 'polypeptide(L)'
;MIDSYTNINKYTIYNNSTNQSLTSAEKTEILNNRNYNNVPSSINVKYGVITDFAWMRTYPTNHYSNNYSMDRFQETTLNVGEGVAIYHTSLDGNWYLVQAENYFGWVEKKHIAECSYDVLEAFLNPADNIV
;
A
#
# COMPACT_ATOMS: atom_id res chain seq x y z
N MET A 1 -4.89 12.85 8.95
CA MET A 1 -3.81 12.07 8.32
C MET A 1 -4.00 11.89 6.81
N ILE A 2 -5.19 11.54 6.37
CA ILE A 2 -5.50 11.45 4.94
C ILE A 2 -5.26 12.78 4.25
N ASP A 3 -5.62 13.88 4.90
CA ASP A 3 -5.49 15.23 4.35
C ASP A 3 -4.04 15.66 4.12
N SER A 4 -3.11 15.14 4.91
CA SER A 4 -1.69 15.52 4.75
C SER A 4 -1.09 15.02 3.43
N TYR A 5 -1.75 14.07 2.78
CA TYR A 5 -1.32 13.51 1.51
C TYR A 5 -2.20 13.93 0.34
N THR A 6 -3.04 14.94 0.50
CA THR A 6 -3.90 15.41 -0.59
C THR A 6 -3.17 16.33 -1.56
N ASN A 7 -2.16 17.06 -1.10
CA ASN A 7 -1.45 18.01 -1.94
C ASN A 7 -0.24 17.36 -2.62
N ILE A 8 -0.53 16.48 -3.56
CA ILE A 8 0.51 15.79 -4.33
C ILE A 8 1.32 16.76 -5.20
N ASN A 9 0.77 17.92 -5.53
CA ASN A 9 1.42 18.90 -6.40
C ASN A 9 2.64 19.55 -5.76
N LYS A 10 2.81 19.45 -4.45
CA LYS A 10 4.01 19.97 -3.79
C LYS A 10 5.25 19.11 -4.06
N TYR A 11 5.07 17.92 -4.59
CA TYR A 11 6.17 17.02 -4.91
C TYR A 11 6.49 17.06 -6.40
N THR A 12 7.77 17.00 -6.73
CA THR A 12 8.18 16.61 -8.07
C THR A 12 8.23 15.09 -8.10
N ILE A 13 7.44 14.49 -8.98
CA ILE A 13 7.32 13.04 -9.08
C ILE A 13 7.89 12.61 -10.42
N TYR A 14 8.67 11.56 -10.41
CA TYR A 14 9.34 11.03 -11.60
C TYR A 14 8.75 9.69 -11.99
N ASN A 15 8.58 9.51 -13.30
CA ASN A 15 8.15 8.23 -13.85
C ASN A 15 9.24 7.19 -13.60
N ASN A 16 8.86 6.07 -12.98
CA ASN A 16 9.81 5.03 -12.62
C ASN A 16 10.42 4.28 -13.82
N SER A 17 9.83 4.41 -15.00
CA SER A 17 10.36 3.80 -16.23
C SER A 17 11.21 4.76 -17.06
N THR A 18 10.83 6.04 -17.12
CA THR A 18 11.50 7.03 -17.98
C THR A 18 12.38 8.01 -17.22
N ASN A 19 12.21 8.12 -15.91
CA ASN A 19 12.86 9.09 -15.02
C ASN A 19 12.51 10.54 -15.38
N GLN A 20 11.45 10.75 -16.13
CA GLN A 20 10.94 12.10 -16.46
C GLN A 20 9.88 12.51 -15.45
N SER A 21 9.82 13.82 -15.18
CA SER A 21 8.83 14.33 -14.22
C SER A 21 7.41 14.16 -14.75
N LEU A 22 6.50 13.88 -13.84
CA LEU A 22 5.08 13.72 -14.15
C LEU A 22 4.41 15.09 -14.33
N THR A 23 3.42 15.13 -15.21
CA THR A 23 2.54 16.29 -15.37
C THR A 23 1.52 16.34 -14.23
N SER A 24 0.83 17.48 -14.09
CA SER A 24 -0.26 17.61 -13.12
C SER A 24 -1.38 16.61 -13.36
N ALA A 25 -1.69 16.31 -14.61
CA ALA A 25 -2.70 15.31 -14.94
C ALA A 25 -2.28 13.92 -14.47
N GLU A 26 -1.03 13.55 -14.66
CA GLU A 26 -0.50 12.26 -14.20
C GLU A 26 -0.49 12.15 -12.68
N LYS A 27 -0.17 13.24 -11.98
CA LYS A 27 -0.26 13.28 -10.51
C LYS A 27 -1.70 13.10 -10.03
N THR A 28 -2.64 13.71 -10.74
CA THR A 28 -4.07 13.56 -10.41
C THR A 28 -4.52 12.12 -10.58
N GLU A 29 -4.01 11.40 -11.57
CA GLU A 29 -4.29 9.98 -11.75
C GLU A 29 -3.86 9.16 -10.54
N ILE A 30 -2.69 9.48 -9.94
CA ILE A 30 -2.23 8.82 -8.72
C ILE A 30 -3.23 9.05 -7.59
N LEU A 31 -3.68 10.29 -7.41
CA LEU A 31 -4.68 10.60 -6.38
C LEU A 31 -5.99 9.86 -6.62
N ASN A 32 -6.45 9.83 -7.86
CA ASN A 32 -7.69 9.14 -8.21
C ASN A 32 -7.56 7.63 -7.98
N ASN A 33 -6.37 7.09 -8.13
CA ASN A 33 -6.12 5.66 -7.91
C ASN A 33 -6.29 5.24 -6.45
N ARG A 34 -6.30 6.19 -5.51
CA ARG A 34 -6.65 5.89 -4.12
C ARG A 34 -8.10 5.43 -3.97
N ASN A 35 -8.94 5.75 -4.94
CA ASN A 35 -10.34 5.29 -5.00
C ASN A 35 -11.17 5.68 -3.77
N TYR A 36 -10.86 6.81 -3.14
CA TYR A 36 -11.50 7.21 -1.89
C TYR A 36 -12.97 7.58 -2.07
N ASN A 37 -13.40 7.91 -3.29
CA ASN A 37 -14.81 8.18 -3.57
C ASN A 37 -15.69 6.93 -3.46
N ASN A 38 -15.10 5.75 -3.49
CA ASN A 38 -15.80 4.48 -3.41
C ASN A 38 -15.62 3.77 -2.07
N VAL A 39 -15.13 4.47 -1.04
CA VAL A 39 -15.05 3.90 0.30
C VAL A 39 -16.43 3.93 0.92
N PRO A 40 -17.01 2.78 1.28
CA PRO A 40 -18.32 2.74 1.93
C PRO A 40 -18.26 3.28 3.35
N SER A 41 -19.41 3.62 3.92
CA SER A 41 -19.49 4.12 5.30
C SER A 41 -19.06 3.09 6.34
N SER A 42 -19.14 1.81 6.01
CA SER A 42 -18.54 0.75 6.81
C SER A 42 -17.83 -0.22 5.86
N ILE A 43 -16.65 -0.67 6.25
CA ILE A 43 -15.84 -1.57 5.43
C ILE A 43 -15.70 -2.92 6.12
N ASN A 44 -15.63 -3.97 5.30
CA ASN A 44 -15.28 -5.29 5.79
C ASN A 44 -13.76 -5.43 5.68
N VAL A 45 -13.09 -5.42 6.82
CA VAL A 45 -11.64 -5.58 6.87
C VAL A 45 -11.28 -6.99 6.44
N LYS A 46 -10.38 -7.10 5.48
CA LYS A 46 -9.80 -8.37 5.05
C LYS A 46 -8.41 -8.48 5.66
N TYR A 47 -7.85 -9.67 5.57
CA TYR A 47 -6.51 -9.94 6.10
C TYR A 47 -5.67 -10.61 5.05
N GLY A 48 -4.36 -10.48 5.20
CA GLY A 48 -3.43 -11.10 4.28
C GLY A 48 -2.07 -11.30 4.90
N VAL A 49 -1.24 -12.05 4.19
CA VAL A 49 0.14 -12.35 4.54
C VAL A 49 1.01 -11.94 3.37
N ILE A 50 2.13 -11.30 3.66
CA ILE A 50 3.09 -10.90 2.63
C ILE A 50 3.77 -12.16 2.08
N THR A 51 3.67 -12.37 0.78
CA THR A 51 4.25 -13.53 0.10
C THR A 51 5.57 -13.23 -0.59
N ASP A 52 5.80 -11.96 -0.89
CA ASP A 52 7.04 -11.45 -1.48
C ASP A 52 7.44 -10.18 -0.77
N PHE A 53 8.75 -9.92 -0.68
CA PHE A 53 9.24 -8.66 -0.18
C PHE A 53 8.50 -7.50 -0.87
N ALA A 54 7.94 -6.60 -0.08
CA ALA A 54 7.09 -5.54 -0.59
C ALA A 54 7.46 -4.19 0.00
N TRP A 55 7.19 -3.15 -0.77
CA TRP A 55 7.38 -1.76 -0.36
C TRP A 55 6.01 -1.18 -0.01
N MET A 56 5.92 -0.62 1.18
CA MET A 56 4.72 0.13 1.59
C MET A 56 4.91 1.58 1.17
N ARG A 57 3.95 2.11 0.43
CA ARG A 57 4.04 3.41 -0.21
C ARG A 57 2.99 4.38 0.32
N THR A 58 3.31 5.67 0.25
CA THR A 58 2.37 6.74 0.62
C THR A 58 1.20 6.82 -0.36
N TYR A 59 1.46 6.55 -1.63
CA TYR A 59 0.47 6.55 -2.71
C TYR A 59 0.49 5.23 -3.45
N PRO A 60 -0.63 4.83 -4.10
CA PRO A 60 -0.67 3.59 -4.87
C PRO A 60 0.03 3.76 -6.22
N THR A 61 1.33 3.90 -6.19
CA THR A 61 2.17 4.11 -7.36
C THR A 61 3.61 3.68 -7.09
N ASN A 62 4.31 3.26 -8.15
CA ASN A 62 5.74 3.00 -8.12
C ASN A 62 6.57 4.20 -8.62
N HIS A 63 5.92 5.26 -9.05
CA HIS A 63 6.62 6.50 -9.36
C HIS A 63 7.19 7.08 -8.08
N TYR A 64 8.30 7.79 -8.16
CA TYR A 64 9.04 8.21 -6.99
C TYR A 64 9.19 9.73 -6.91
N SER A 65 9.39 10.22 -5.71
CA SER A 65 9.67 11.63 -5.46
C SER A 65 11.06 11.76 -4.85
N ASN A 66 11.80 12.76 -5.28
CA ASN A 66 13.18 13.06 -4.97
C ASN A 66 14.14 12.28 -5.87
N ASN A 67 14.60 11.10 -5.45
CA ASN A 67 15.37 10.21 -6.32
C ASN A 67 15.10 8.76 -5.92
N TYR A 68 15.59 7.83 -6.72
CA TYR A 68 15.23 6.43 -6.57
C TYR A 68 15.66 5.84 -5.23
N SER A 69 16.82 6.27 -4.72
CA SER A 69 17.35 5.74 -3.46
C SER A 69 16.81 6.46 -2.23
N MET A 70 16.19 7.64 -2.41
CA MET A 70 15.65 8.45 -1.32
C MET A 70 14.22 8.86 -1.61
N ASP A 71 13.43 7.90 -2.03
CA ASP A 71 12.03 8.11 -2.44
C ASP A 71 11.18 8.53 -1.24
N ARG A 72 10.57 9.71 -1.34
CA ARG A 72 9.72 10.26 -0.28
C ARG A 72 8.42 9.48 -0.08
N PHE A 73 8.02 8.68 -1.06
CA PHE A 73 6.80 7.88 -0.97
C PHE A 73 7.02 6.51 -0.34
N GLN A 74 8.25 6.18 -0.03
CA GLN A 74 8.60 4.93 0.64
C GLN A 74 8.38 5.07 2.14
N GLU A 75 7.38 4.38 2.68
CA GLU A 75 7.10 4.39 4.12
C GLU A 75 7.96 3.36 4.84
N THR A 76 7.92 2.12 4.38
CA THR A 76 8.67 1.01 4.95
C THR A 76 8.71 -0.16 3.98
N THR A 77 9.41 -1.21 4.36
CA THR A 77 9.40 -2.49 3.64
C THR A 77 8.69 -3.53 4.48
N LEU A 78 8.05 -4.48 3.81
CA LEU A 78 7.38 -5.61 4.45
C LEU A 78 8.05 -6.89 3.98
N ASN A 79 8.35 -7.76 4.92
CA ASN A 79 9.02 -9.02 4.64
C ASN A 79 8.01 -10.16 4.49
N VAL A 80 8.42 -11.20 3.79
CA VAL A 80 7.63 -12.42 3.66
C VAL A 80 7.22 -12.91 5.04
N GLY A 81 5.95 -13.23 5.19
CA GLY A 81 5.40 -13.73 6.44
C GLY A 81 4.78 -12.68 7.33
N GLU A 82 4.94 -11.39 7.05
CA GLU A 82 4.28 -10.36 7.84
C GLU A 82 2.78 -10.34 7.54
N GLY A 83 1.97 -10.20 8.58
CA GLY A 83 0.51 -10.09 8.47
C GLY A 83 0.05 -8.66 8.32
N VAL A 84 -1.00 -8.46 7.54
CA VAL A 84 -1.58 -7.14 7.31
C VAL A 84 -3.11 -7.20 7.38
N ALA A 85 -3.71 -6.08 7.78
CA ALA A 85 -5.15 -5.84 7.63
C ALA A 85 -5.35 -5.04 6.35
N ILE A 86 -6.30 -5.46 5.52
CA ILE A 86 -6.58 -4.84 4.22
C ILE A 86 -7.87 -4.04 4.32
N TYR A 87 -7.77 -2.73 4.11
CA TYR A 87 -8.92 -1.83 4.27
C TYR A 87 -9.56 -1.42 2.97
N HIS A 88 -8.82 -1.37 1.87
CA HIS A 88 -9.32 -0.77 0.65
C HIS A 88 -8.48 -1.21 -0.56
N THR A 89 -9.06 -1.12 -1.75
CA THR A 89 -8.41 -1.47 -3.00
C THR A 89 -8.33 -0.23 -3.88
N SER A 90 -7.21 -0.04 -4.57
CA SER A 90 -7.04 1.05 -5.52
C SER A 90 -8.02 0.94 -6.70
N LEU A 91 -8.22 2.05 -7.40
CA LEU A 91 -9.14 2.11 -8.54
C LEU A 91 -8.75 1.14 -9.65
N ASP A 92 -7.45 0.99 -9.92
CA ASP A 92 -6.94 0.05 -10.92
C ASP A 92 -6.92 -1.41 -10.44
N GLY A 93 -7.20 -1.64 -9.16
CA GLY A 93 -7.23 -2.98 -8.59
C GLY A 93 -5.86 -3.58 -8.29
N ASN A 94 -4.77 -2.82 -8.44
CA ASN A 94 -3.42 -3.36 -8.31
C ASN A 94 -2.79 -3.13 -6.94
N TRP A 95 -3.43 -2.35 -6.07
CA TRP A 95 -2.90 -1.96 -4.77
C TRP A 95 -3.93 -2.16 -3.68
N TYR A 96 -3.45 -2.56 -2.51
CA TYR A 96 -4.24 -2.59 -1.28
C TYR A 96 -3.76 -1.51 -0.31
N LEU A 97 -4.70 -0.83 0.33
CA LEU A 97 -4.41 0.02 1.48
C LEU A 97 -4.43 -0.87 2.71
N VAL A 98 -3.29 -0.97 3.38
CA VAL A 98 -3.10 -1.94 4.45
C VAL A 98 -2.54 -1.31 5.72
N GLN A 99 -2.81 -1.96 6.84
CA GLN A 99 -2.20 -1.69 8.13
C GLN A 99 -1.29 -2.86 8.48
N ALA A 100 -0.01 -2.59 8.61
CA ALA A 100 0.95 -3.51 9.21
C ALA A 100 1.10 -3.17 10.70
N GLU A 101 2.04 -3.78 11.39
CA GLU A 101 2.15 -3.61 12.84
C GLU A 101 2.31 -2.14 13.26
N ASN A 102 3.19 -1.40 12.59
CA ASN A 102 3.49 -0.01 12.96
C ASN A 102 3.25 0.99 11.84
N TYR A 103 2.79 0.55 10.67
CA TYR A 103 2.73 1.38 9.47
C TYR A 103 1.43 1.16 8.73
N PHE A 104 1.00 2.20 8.04
CA PHE A 104 -0.21 2.21 7.23
C PHE A 104 0.14 2.79 5.87
N GLY A 105 -0.27 2.14 4.80
CA GLY A 105 0.03 2.61 3.45
C GLY A 105 -0.38 1.63 2.36
N TRP A 106 0.09 1.89 1.15
CA TRP A 106 -0.27 1.13 -0.05
C TRP A 106 0.79 0.09 -0.38
N VAL A 107 0.34 -1.14 -0.66
CA VAL A 107 1.19 -2.26 -1.05
C VAL A 107 0.60 -2.91 -2.29
N GLU A 108 1.46 -3.29 -3.23
CA GLU A 108 1.00 -3.97 -4.43
C GLU A 108 0.31 -5.29 -4.07
N LYS A 109 -0.90 -5.46 -4.61
CA LYS A 109 -1.74 -6.62 -4.35
C LYS A 109 -1.03 -7.95 -4.64
N LYS A 110 -0.17 -7.96 -5.66
CA LYS A 110 0.55 -9.18 -6.08
C LYS A 110 1.48 -9.74 -5.00
N HIS A 111 1.82 -8.94 -3.98
CA HIS A 111 2.70 -9.35 -2.88
C HIS A 111 1.94 -9.84 -1.65
N ILE A 112 0.62 -9.92 -1.72
CA ILE A 112 -0.23 -10.27 -0.58
C ILE A 112 -1.13 -11.45 -0.94
N ALA A 113 -1.12 -12.48 -0.08
CA ALA A 113 -2.12 -13.54 -0.13
C ALA A 113 -3.21 -13.25 0.89
N GLU A 114 -4.45 -13.10 0.42
CA GLU A 114 -5.58 -12.88 1.31
C GLU A 114 -5.88 -14.14 2.11
N CYS A 115 -6.28 -13.97 3.37
CA CYS A 115 -6.67 -15.07 4.23
C CYS A 115 -7.71 -14.59 5.26
N SER A 116 -8.36 -15.56 5.93
CA SER A 116 -9.23 -15.23 7.05
C SER A 116 -8.42 -14.81 8.26
N TYR A 117 -9.08 -14.14 9.21
CA TYR A 117 -8.43 -13.76 10.47
C TYR A 117 -7.90 -14.99 11.22
N ASP A 118 -8.64 -16.08 11.23
CA ASP A 118 -8.24 -17.30 11.92
C ASP A 118 -6.96 -17.90 11.33
N VAL A 119 -6.85 -17.88 10.01
CA VAL A 119 -5.64 -18.36 9.32
C VAL A 119 -4.46 -17.44 9.62
N LEU A 120 -4.68 -16.13 9.60
CA LEU A 120 -3.64 -15.16 9.90
C LEU A 120 -3.14 -15.33 11.34
N GLU A 121 -4.05 -15.45 12.29
CA GLU A 121 -3.69 -15.63 13.69
C GLU A 121 -2.87 -16.91 13.89
N ALA A 122 -3.26 -18.01 13.29
CA ALA A 122 -2.52 -19.26 13.33
C ALA A 122 -1.12 -19.11 12.73
N PHE A 123 -1.01 -18.37 11.65
CA PHE A 123 0.27 -18.12 10.99
C PHE A 123 1.22 -17.27 11.85
N LEU A 124 0.68 -16.21 12.48
CA LEU A 124 1.48 -15.29 13.28
C LEU A 124 1.84 -15.85 14.65
N ASN A 125 1.05 -16.78 15.17
CA ASN A 125 1.24 -17.37 16.49
C ASN A 125 1.37 -18.89 16.40
N PRO A 126 2.39 -19.41 15.69
CA PRO A 126 2.50 -20.85 15.46
C PRO A 126 2.68 -21.66 16.75
N ALA A 127 3.26 -21.04 17.80
CA ALA A 127 3.46 -21.73 19.08
C ALA A 127 2.13 -22.13 19.73
N ASP A 128 1.06 -21.37 19.49
CA ASP A 128 -0.27 -21.68 20.04
C ASP A 128 -0.94 -22.85 19.31
N ASN A 129 -0.39 -23.25 18.19
CA ASN A 129 -0.95 -24.29 17.33
C ASN A 129 -0.08 -25.54 17.26
N ILE A 130 1.03 -25.54 17.97
CA ILE A 130 1.91 -26.70 18.09
C ILE A 130 1.43 -27.55 19.25
N VAL A 131 1.08 -28.74 18.95
CA VAL A 131 0.58 -29.68 19.95
C VAL A 131 1.62 -30.75 20.21
#